data_e9fa692a57c7f2ab3d9fae1a3cf129ad
#
_entry.id   e9fa692a57c7f2ab3d9fae1a3cf129ad
#
_cell.length_a   1.000
_cell.length_b   1.000
_cell.length_c   1.000
_cell.angle_alpha   90.00
_cell.angle_beta   90.00
_cell.angle_gamma   90.00
#
_symmetry.space_group_name_H-M   'P 1'
#
loop_
_entity.id
_entity.type
_entity.pdbx_description
1 polymer ?
#
loop_
_entity_poly.entity_id
_entity_poly.type
_entity_poly.pdbx_seq_one_letter_code
_entity_poly.pdbx_strand_id
1 'polypeptide(L)'
;MSGGSDPSELDLSSSVKRVLFQVEDGREWELLVPRTVYPPREDTLLLARALGTLEKKPGLAVEIGCGSGAISIYLASLGWSVEAYDVNPMAVSSTRGNARDTGLSDFISVREGGLGEHGWNLPKETSLLVWNLPYLDPLEGGEKLEPIEDASMLDIVGGWSDVLLENILESDISDDCLVVLLHRTDPPSQSRSDSWLMAGWARRTLRTLRIGEERLEVICYWKPAGGIGPLVIEECDSTMDEARRMDESQWSRVLSLNQGAGRGRRGSKWETIDGAFACTWSIPFADSNLIKPGLLQTSIGTAISAAIGCECKWPNDLITESGVKLGGILIESSTSESILRVGVGVNRDSAAIEEIMVAGWLEFLPEMELMDIFALVDASIASLLESKEDIPGVSESDIVGLSWKGLANSLSKGTRIRLGETLPRIVGMDNSGRLEIEESGNFSIIDEVGRLEWEFY
;
A
#
# COMPACT_ATOMS: atom_id res chain seq x y z
N MET A 1 -38.73 37.53 47.55
CA MET A 1 -39.12 36.41 46.70
C MET A 1 -37.98 36.17 45.72
N SER A 2 -37.11 35.29 46.09
CA SER A 2 -35.96 34.89 45.30
C SER A 2 -36.32 33.56 44.61
N GLY A 3 -36.60 33.60 43.33
CA GLY A 3 -36.76 32.40 42.53
C GLY A 3 -35.39 31.78 42.28
N GLY A 4 -35.07 30.75 43.02
CA GLY A 4 -33.96 29.86 42.69
C GLY A 4 -34.36 29.00 41.50
N SER A 5 -33.69 29.15 40.38
CA SER A 5 -33.76 28.20 39.26
C SER A 5 -33.15 26.87 39.74
N ASP A 6 -33.92 25.81 39.60
CA ASP A 6 -33.48 24.45 39.87
C ASP A 6 -32.32 24.08 38.93
N PRO A 7 -31.15 23.62 39.43
CA PRO A 7 -30.02 23.25 38.59
C PRO A 7 -30.19 21.95 37.85
N SER A 8 -31.36 21.31 37.86
CA SER A 8 -31.61 19.96 37.31
C SER A 8 -32.21 19.92 35.90
N GLU A 9 -32.53 21.05 35.29
CA GLU A 9 -32.78 21.08 33.85
C GLU A 9 -31.48 21.21 33.07
N LEU A 10 -30.71 20.14 33.01
CA LEU A 10 -29.75 19.95 31.93
C LEU A 10 -30.51 20.08 30.60
N ASP A 11 -30.20 21.14 29.87
CA ASP A 11 -30.73 21.32 28.52
C ASP A 11 -30.24 20.17 27.60
N LEU A 12 -30.98 19.04 27.63
CA LEU A 12 -30.70 17.84 26.87
C LEU A 12 -30.73 18.10 25.35
N SER A 13 -31.36 19.21 24.91
CA SER A 13 -31.40 19.63 23.51
C SER A 13 -30.02 20.06 22.97
N SER A 14 -29.09 20.43 23.87
CA SER A 14 -27.73 20.88 23.52
C SER A 14 -26.69 19.74 23.47
N SER A 15 -27.06 18.51 23.87
CA SER A 15 -26.13 17.37 24.02
C SER A 15 -25.95 16.53 22.78
N VAL A 16 -26.76 16.73 21.72
CA VAL A 16 -26.73 15.98 20.45
C VAL A 16 -26.69 16.95 19.29
N LYS A 17 -25.83 16.69 18.33
CA LYS A 17 -25.77 17.44 17.06
C LYS A 17 -26.49 16.65 15.95
N ARG A 18 -27.17 17.35 15.03
CA ARG A 18 -27.62 16.80 13.75
C ARG A 18 -26.56 17.12 12.73
N VAL A 19 -26.05 16.10 12.06
CA VAL A 19 -25.00 16.23 11.06
C VAL A 19 -25.49 15.62 9.74
N LEU A 20 -25.45 16.41 8.66
CA LEU A 20 -25.71 15.90 7.32
C LEU A 20 -24.45 15.19 6.83
N PHE A 21 -24.53 13.89 6.57
CA PHE A 21 -23.50 13.11 5.91
C PHE A 21 -23.94 12.87 4.47
N GLN A 22 -23.23 13.51 3.53
CA GLN A 22 -23.55 13.48 2.11
C GLN A 22 -22.33 13.00 1.32
N VAL A 23 -22.52 11.97 0.50
CA VAL A 23 -21.48 11.39 -0.37
C VAL A 23 -21.70 11.86 -1.81
N GLU A 24 -20.64 11.95 -2.61
CA GLU A 24 -20.69 12.47 -4.00
C GLU A 24 -21.59 11.66 -4.95
N ASP A 25 -21.88 10.41 -4.63
CA ASP A 25 -22.78 9.54 -5.39
C ASP A 25 -24.27 9.89 -5.22
N GLY A 26 -24.56 10.97 -4.49
CA GLY A 26 -25.90 11.50 -4.25
C GLY A 26 -26.61 10.91 -3.03
N ARG A 27 -25.98 9.99 -2.31
CA ARG A 27 -26.52 9.47 -1.05
C ARG A 27 -26.30 10.47 0.08
N GLU A 28 -27.34 10.66 0.91
CA GLU A 28 -27.27 11.56 2.05
C GLU A 28 -28.11 11.05 3.24
N TRP A 29 -27.63 11.32 4.45
CA TRP A 29 -28.33 10.97 5.70
C TRP A 29 -28.14 12.07 6.74
N GLU A 30 -29.18 12.34 7.51
CA GLU A 30 -29.10 13.16 8.71
C GLU A 30 -28.80 12.22 9.90
N LEU A 31 -27.65 12.40 10.53
CA LEU A 31 -27.19 11.58 11.63
C LEU A 31 -27.30 12.34 12.96
N LEU A 32 -27.75 11.66 14.01
CA LEU A 32 -27.74 12.16 15.38
C LEU A 32 -26.41 11.77 16.03
N VAL A 33 -25.59 12.76 16.40
CA VAL A 33 -24.24 12.55 16.95
C VAL A 33 -24.14 13.11 18.36
N PRO A 34 -24.00 12.27 19.38
CA PRO A 34 -23.71 12.71 20.73
C PRO A 34 -22.39 13.49 20.82
N ARG A 35 -22.26 14.41 21.78
CA ARG A 35 -21.03 15.22 21.98
C ARG A 35 -19.80 14.39 22.31
N THR A 36 -19.95 13.18 22.78
CA THR A 36 -18.87 12.25 23.14
C THR A 36 -18.52 11.30 22.00
N VAL A 37 -19.08 11.53 20.80
CA VAL A 37 -18.88 10.71 19.62
C VAL A 37 -18.30 11.58 18.50
N TYR A 38 -17.27 11.07 17.84
CA TYR A 38 -16.65 11.75 16.69
C TYR A 38 -17.68 11.96 15.56
N PRO A 39 -17.93 13.19 15.15
CA PRO A 39 -18.86 13.46 14.05
C PRO A 39 -18.18 13.11 12.69
N PRO A 40 -18.95 12.72 11.68
CA PRO A 40 -18.39 12.59 10.34
C PRO A 40 -17.80 13.93 9.87
N ARG A 41 -16.53 13.89 9.46
CA ARG A 41 -15.76 15.02 8.93
C ARG A 41 -15.19 14.67 7.54
N GLU A 42 -14.24 15.46 7.07
CA GLU A 42 -13.58 15.30 5.76
C GLU A 42 -12.89 13.94 5.61
N ASP A 43 -12.31 13.41 6.67
CA ASP A 43 -11.69 12.09 6.75
C ASP A 43 -12.71 10.96 6.55
N THR A 44 -13.85 11.04 7.25
CA THR A 44 -14.96 10.10 7.11
C THR A 44 -15.51 10.13 5.68
N LEU A 45 -15.64 11.31 5.10
CA LEU A 45 -16.09 11.49 3.72
C LEU A 45 -15.08 10.95 2.71
N LEU A 46 -13.77 11.16 2.97
CA LEU A 46 -12.69 10.60 2.15
C LEU A 46 -12.76 9.07 2.12
N LEU A 47 -12.95 8.45 3.30
CA LEU A 47 -13.09 7.00 3.43
C LEU A 47 -14.32 6.49 2.68
N ALA A 48 -15.50 7.12 2.85
CA ALA A 48 -16.70 6.75 2.11
C ALA A 48 -16.52 6.82 0.60
N ARG A 49 -15.90 7.90 0.09
CA ARG A 49 -15.59 8.06 -1.34
C ARG A 49 -14.65 6.99 -1.86
N ALA A 50 -13.68 6.57 -1.06
CA ALA A 50 -12.76 5.49 -1.42
C ALA A 50 -13.50 4.15 -1.49
N LEU A 51 -14.33 3.84 -0.49
CA LEU A 51 -15.15 2.62 -0.45
C LEU A 51 -16.10 2.53 -1.64
N GLY A 52 -16.66 3.66 -2.08
CA GLY A 52 -17.52 3.73 -3.27
C GLY A 52 -16.82 3.42 -4.58
N THR A 53 -15.48 3.34 -4.62
CA THR A 53 -14.72 2.95 -5.82
C THR A 53 -14.41 1.46 -5.88
N LEU A 54 -14.72 0.72 -4.84
CA LEU A 54 -14.53 -0.73 -4.82
C LEU A 54 -15.66 -1.41 -5.62
N GLU A 55 -15.29 -2.33 -6.49
CA GLU A 55 -16.22 -3.13 -7.28
C GLU A 55 -16.47 -4.52 -6.67
N LYS A 56 -15.99 -4.73 -5.44
CA LYS A 56 -16.16 -5.98 -4.70
C LYS A 56 -17.63 -6.27 -4.43
N LYS A 57 -18.04 -7.50 -4.71
CA LYS A 57 -19.41 -7.96 -4.41
C LYS A 57 -19.67 -7.88 -2.90
N PRO A 58 -20.78 -7.28 -2.49
CA PRO A 58 -21.14 -7.18 -1.07
C PRO A 58 -21.20 -8.54 -0.39
N GLY A 59 -20.57 -8.62 0.77
CA GLY A 59 -20.56 -9.75 1.69
C GLY A 59 -20.61 -9.23 3.13
N LEU A 60 -19.80 -9.80 4.03
CA LEU A 60 -19.63 -9.28 5.38
C LEU A 60 -18.55 -8.20 5.41
N ALA A 61 -18.93 -6.99 5.79
CA ALA A 61 -18.02 -5.92 6.12
C ALA A 61 -17.89 -5.77 7.64
N VAL A 62 -16.69 -5.58 8.13
CA VAL A 62 -16.42 -5.25 9.55
C VAL A 62 -15.90 -3.82 9.61
N GLU A 63 -16.56 -2.98 10.42
CA GLU A 63 -16.08 -1.63 10.74
C GLU A 63 -15.58 -1.57 12.18
N ILE A 64 -14.35 -1.12 12.38
CA ILE A 64 -13.76 -0.85 13.69
C ILE A 64 -13.87 0.65 13.96
N GLY A 65 -14.32 1.06 15.17
CA GLY A 65 -14.52 2.47 15.52
C GLY A 65 -15.68 3.10 14.73
N CYS A 66 -16.87 2.52 14.83
CA CYS A 66 -18.02 2.95 13.99
C CYS A 66 -18.57 4.36 14.33
N GLY A 67 -18.24 4.93 15.48
CA GLY A 67 -18.60 6.30 15.86
C GLY A 67 -20.10 6.59 15.76
N SER A 68 -20.47 7.47 14.84
CA SER A 68 -21.88 7.80 14.56
C SER A 68 -22.58 6.84 13.58
N GLY A 69 -21.85 5.88 13.01
CA GLY A 69 -22.35 4.91 12.05
C GLY A 69 -22.35 5.39 10.59
N ALA A 70 -21.68 6.48 10.28
CA ALA A 70 -21.68 7.05 8.92
C ALA A 70 -21.18 6.05 7.87
N ILE A 71 -20.06 5.38 8.12
CA ILE A 71 -19.47 4.38 7.21
C ILE A 71 -20.29 3.09 7.22
N SER A 72 -20.76 2.62 8.38
CA SER A 72 -21.66 1.46 8.45
C SER A 72 -22.92 1.65 7.60
N ILE A 73 -23.57 2.83 7.71
CA ILE A 73 -24.76 3.19 6.94
C ILE A 73 -24.45 3.26 5.45
N TYR A 74 -23.32 3.86 5.09
CA TYR A 74 -22.88 3.92 3.70
C TYR A 74 -22.66 2.52 3.11
N LEU A 75 -21.91 1.65 3.80
CA LEU A 75 -21.70 0.26 3.37
C LEU A 75 -22.98 -0.53 3.23
N ALA A 76 -23.89 -0.42 4.23
CA ALA A 76 -25.19 -1.06 4.17
C ALA A 76 -26.04 -0.58 2.99
N SER A 77 -25.95 0.72 2.63
CA SER A 77 -26.63 1.28 1.46
C SER A 77 -26.08 0.78 0.13
N LEU A 78 -24.85 0.24 0.13
CA LEU A 78 -24.22 -0.43 -1.01
C LEU A 78 -24.52 -1.94 -1.04
N GLY A 79 -25.29 -2.46 -0.05
CA GLY A 79 -25.72 -3.85 0.03
C GLY A 79 -24.84 -4.75 0.92
N TRP A 80 -23.86 -4.20 1.63
CA TRP A 80 -23.04 -4.97 2.58
C TRP A 80 -23.82 -5.35 3.82
N SER A 81 -23.57 -6.54 4.36
CA SER A 81 -23.91 -6.89 5.73
C SER A 81 -22.78 -6.35 6.62
N VAL A 82 -23.09 -5.53 7.62
CA VAL A 82 -22.10 -4.82 8.41
C VAL A 82 -22.09 -5.29 9.85
N GLU A 83 -20.94 -5.71 10.36
CA GLU A 83 -20.66 -5.79 11.78
C GLU A 83 -19.83 -4.59 12.21
N ALA A 84 -20.42 -3.70 13.01
CA ALA A 84 -19.84 -2.47 13.46
C ALA A 84 -19.44 -2.57 14.94
N TYR A 85 -18.21 -2.17 15.24
CA TYR A 85 -17.65 -2.23 16.59
C TYR A 85 -17.20 -0.86 17.07
N ASP A 86 -17.42 -0.56 18.33
CA ASP A 86 -16.85 0.61 19.00
C ASP A 86 -16.70 0.35 20.50
N VAL A 87 -15.60 0.80 21.08
CA VAL A 87 -15.34 0.70 22.52
C VAL A 87 -16.13 1.74 23.33
N ASN A 88 -16.63 2.79 22.65
CA ASN A 88 -17.46 3.82 23.26
C ASN A 88 -18.95 3.42 23.22
N PRO A 89 -19.61 3.13 24.35
CA PRO A 89 -21.03 2.73 24.37
C PRO A 89 -21.97 3.80 23.79
N MET A 90 -21.57 5.09 23.81
CA MET A 90 -22.36 6.17 23.20
C MET A 90 -22.28 6.11 21.66
N ALA A 91 -21.15 5.72 21.09
CA ALA A 91 -21.00 5.48 19.68
C ALA A 91 -21.85 4.28 19.23
N VAL A 92 -21.81 3.17 19.98
CA VAL A 92 -22.68 1.99 19.76
C VAL A 92 -24.16 2.36 19.76
N SER A 93 -24.57 3.17 20.75
CA SER A 93 -25.96 3.65 20.85
C SER A 93 -26.35 4.56 19.69
N SER A 94 -25.44 5.49 19.31
CA SER A 94 -25.64 6.41 18.19
C SER A 94 -25.77 5.67 16.86
N THR A 95 -24.85 4.75 16.57
CA THR A 95 -24.87 3.93 15.34
C THR A 95 -26.15 3.10 15.23
N ARG A 96 -26.60 2.45 16.33
CA ARG A 96 -27.88 1.71 16.36
C ARG A 96 -29.08 2.61 16.10
N GLY A 97 -29.09 3.81 16.68
CA GLY A 97 -30.13 4.81 16.46
C GLY A 97 -30.20 5.27 15.03
N ASN A 98 -29.06 5.71 14.49
CA ASN A 98 -28.94 6.18 13.11
C ASN A 98 -29.25 5.08 12.08
N ALA A 99 -28.81 3.84 12.31
CA ALA A 99 -29.17 2.70 11.45
C ALA A 99 -30.68 2.46 11.39
N ARG A 100 -31.39 2.62 12.53
CA ARG A 100 -32.83 2.51 12.59
C ARG A 100 -33.53 3.66 11.85
N ASP A 101 -33.09 4.89 12.10
CA ASP A 101 -33.68 6.10 11.53
C ASP A 101 -33.52 6.16 10.00
N THR A 102 -32.45 5.53 9.47
CA THR A 102 -32.20 5.38 8.03
C THR A 102 -32.84 4.14 7.41
N GLY A 103 -33.46 3.28 8.21
CA GLY A 103 -34.09 2.02 7.74
C GLY A 103 -33.10 0.92 7.35
N LEU A 104 -31.86 0.98 7.80
CA LEU A 104 -30.79 0.03 7.47
C LEU A 104 -30.42 -0.92 8.64
N SER A 105 -31.20 -0.94 9.71
CA SER A 105 -30.93 -1.75 10.91
C SER A 105 -30.85 -3.25 10.64
N ASP A 106 -31.49 -3.76 9.61
CA ASP A 106 -31.47 -5.18 9.27
C ASP A 106 -30.11 -5.61 8.63
N PHE A 107 -29.34 -4.64 8.14
CA PHE A 107 -28.03 -4.85 7.52
C PHE A 107 -26.87 -4.54 8.46
N ILE A 108 -27.12 -3.89 9.60
CA ILE A 108 -26.07 -3.41 10.49
C ILE A 108 -26.23 -4.01 11.88
N SER A 109 -25.28 -4.85 12.29
CA SER A 109 -25.14 -5.38 13.65
C SER A 109 -24.10 -4.55 14.39
N VAL A 110 -24.49 -3.88 15.47
CA VAL A 110 -23.57 -3.01 16.23
C VAL A 110 -23.26 -3.63 17.59
N ARG A 111 -21.99 -3.70 17.96
CA ARG A 111 -21.51 -4.30 19.21
C ARG A 111 -20.52 -3.38 19.91
N GLU A 112 -20.55 -3.41 21.23
CA GLU A 112 -19.51 -2.80 22.06
C GLU A 112 -18.28 -3.69 22.05
N GLY A 113 -17.09 -3.08 21.95
CA GLY A 113 -15.80 -3.75 21.85
C GLY A 113 -15.04 -3.38 20.60
N GLY A 114 -13.89 -4.02 20.39
CA GLY A 114 -13.03 -3.76 19.23
C GLY A 114 -11.63 -4.33 19.45
N LEU A 115 -10.72 -3.98 18.54
CA LEU A 115 -9.32 -4.39 18.58
C LEU A 115 -8.69 -3.99 19.93
N GLY A 116 -7.97 -4.93 20.56
CA GLY A 116 -7.36 -4.76 21.89
C GLY A 116 -8.25 -5.16 23.06
N GLU A 117 -9.57 -5.35 22.86
CA GLU A 117 -10.47 -5.81 23.89
C GLU A 117 -10.42 -7.33 24.09
N HIS A 118 -10.50 -7.76 25.35
CA HIS A 118 -10.38 -9.19 25.68
C HIS A 118 -11.51 -10.02 25.06
N GLY A 119 -11.13 -11.00 24.25
CA GLY A 119 -12.06 -11.92 23.59
C GLY A 119 -12.70 -11.37 22.30
N TRP A 120 -12.27 -10.21 21.83
CA TRP A 120 -12.64 -9.74 20.50
C TRP A 120 -11.86 -10.49 19.42
N ASN A 121 -12.54 -10.94 18.37
CA ASN A 121 -11.94 -11.60 17.22
C ASN A 121 -12.67 -11.18 15.94
N LEU A 122 -11.94 -11.12 14.85
CA LEU A 122 -12.50 -10.90 13.53
C LEU A 122 -13.35 -12.10 13.08
N PRO A 123 -14.58 -11.88 12.60
CA PRO A 123 -15.38 -12.93 11.97
C PRO A 123 -14.63 -13.55 10.76
N LYS A 124 -14.66 -14.88 10.64
CA LYS A 124 -13.95 -15.60 9.55
C LYS A 124 -14.46 -15.24 8.15
N GLU A 125 -15.75 -14.92 8.06
CA GLU A 125 -16.42 -14.58 6.82
C GLU A 125 -16.20 -13.13 6.38
N THR A 126 -15.34 -12.37 7.11
CA THR A 126 -15.01 -10.98 6.77
C THR A 126 -14.41 -10.91 5.38
N SER A 127 -15.09 -10.22 4.48
CA SER A 127 -14.63 -9.97 3.12
C SER A 127 -14.15 -8.53 2.89
N LEU A 128 -14.53 -7.61 3.80
CA LEU A 128 -14.07 -6.23 3.83
C LEU A 128 -13.89 -5.79 5.28
N LEU A 129 -12.70 -5.34 5.64
CA LEU A 129 -12.41 -4.70 6.91
C LEU A 129 -12.18 -3.20 6.68
N VAL A 130 -12.81 -2.36 7.47
CA VAL A 130 -12.73 -0.90 7.33
C VAL A 130 -12.42 -0.25 8.67
N TRP A 131 -11.48 0.69 8.66
CA TRP A 131 -11.22 1.52 9.83
C TRP A 131 -10.75 2.93 9.43
N ASN A 132 -11.43 3.93 9.95
CA ASN A 132 -10.89 5.28 10.04
C ASN A 132 -9.92 5.30 11.22
N LEU A 133 -8.65 4.94 10.97
CA LEU A 133 -7.64 4.80 12.03
C LEU A 133 -7.53 6.08 12.86
N PRO A 134 -7.39 5.97 14.18
CA PRO A 134 -6.89 7.08 14.98
C PRO A 134 -5.52 7.50 14.46
N TYR A 135 -5.33 8.81 14.20
CA TYR A 135 -4.09 9.33 13.60
C TYR A 135 -3.50 10.54 14.33
N LEU A 136 -4.14 11.00 15.40
CA LEU A 136 -3.58 12.06 16.25
C LEU A 136 -2.45 11.49 17.11
N ASP A 137 -1.36 12.25 17.24
CA ASP A 137 -0.20 11.79 17.99
C ASP A 137 -0.55 11.60 19.48
N PRO A 138 0.05 10.58 20.13
CA PRO A 138 -0.13 10.37 21.57
C PRO A 138 0.31 11.62 22.34
N LEU A 139 -0.46 12.00 23.36
CA LEU A 139 -0.18 13.19 24.14
C LEU A 139 1.11 13.04 24.96
N GLU A 140 2.05 13.95 24.79
CA GLU A 140 3.22 14.09 25.65
C GLU A 140 2.90 14.98 26.85
N GLY A 141 3.17 14.48 28.06
CA GLY A 141 3.41 15.32 29.22
C GLY A 141 2.29 16.20 29.76
N GLY A 142 1.02 15.77 29.70
CA GLY A 142 -0.07 16.40 30.46
C GLY A 142 -0.88 17.45 29.70
N GLU A 143 -0.79 17.52 28.41
CA GLU A 143 -1.73 18.25 27.56
C GLU A 143 -3.13 17.67 27.70
N LYS A 144 -4.13 18.52 27.86
CA LYS A 144 -5.53 18.10 27.92
C LYS A 144 -6.14 18.24 26.53
N LEU A 145 -6.60 17.13 25.98
CA LEU A 145 -7.53 17.19 24.87
C LEU A 145 -8.85 17.80 25.35
N GLU A 146 -9.33 18.75 24.60
CA GLU A 146 -10.71 19.18 24.62
C GLU A 146 -11.27 18.91 23.21
N PRO A 147 -12.34 18.27 23.10
CA PRO A 147 -13.21 17.45 23.93
C PRO A 147 -12.93 15.93 23.79
N ILE A 148 -13.68 15.08 24.49
CA ILE A 148 -13.62 13.60 24.42
C ILE A 148 -13.65 13.04 22.98
N GLU A 149 -14.21 13.80 22.02
CA GLU A 149 -14.21 13.49 20.58
C GLU A 149 -12.79 13.24 20.05
N ASP A 150 -11.82 14.08 20.44
CA ASP A 150 -10.44 13.97 19.93
C ASP A 150 -9.69 12.81 20.60
N ALA A 151 -10.11 12.38 21.80
CA ALA A 151 -9.52 11.22 22.47
C ALA A 151 -9.74 9.92 21.68
N SER A 152 -10.83 9.82 20.91
CA SER A 152 -11.12 8.66 20.04
C SER A 152 -10.22 8.58 18.81
N MET A 153 -9.54 9.68 18.46
CA MET A 153 -8.64 9.79 17.33
C MET A 153 -7.15 9.70 17.70
N LEU A 154 -6.83 9.42 19.00
CA LEU A 154 -5.46 9.23 19.44
C LEU A 154 -4.91 7.88 18.97
N ASP A 155 -3.79 7.95 18.26
CA ASP A 155 -3.00 6.77 17.93
C ASP A 155 -2.21 6.30 19.16
N ILE A 156 -1.73 5.07 19.15
CA ILE A 156 -0.90 4.51 20.21
C ILE A 156 0.56 4.45 19.77
N VAL A 157 1.47 4.36 20.72
CA VAL A 157 2.87 4.07 20.43
C VAL A 157 2.96 2.71 19.73
N GLY A 158 3.54 2.68 18.54
CA GLY A 158 3.60 1.51 17.68
C GLY A 158 2.45 1.40 16.68
N GLY A 159 1.39 2.23 16.83
CA GLY A 159 0.30 2.35 15.86
C GLY A 159 -0.77 1.27 15.93
N TRP A 160 -2.04 1.68 15.88
CA TRP A 160 -3.17 0.74 15.78
C TRP A 160 -3.13 -0.12 14.50
N SER A 161 -2.53 0.41 13.44
CA SER A 161 -2.37 -0.33 12.18
C SER A 161 -1.56 -1.62 12.36
N ASP A 162 -0.49 -1.58 13.17
CA ASP A 162 0.38 -2.73 13.41
C ASP A 162 -0.30 -3.75 14.33
N VAL A 163 -1.01 -3.28 15.38
CA VAL A 163 -1.81 -4.16 16.25
C VAL A 163 -2.92 -4.87 15.45
N LEU A 164 -3.54 -4.17 14.48
CA LEU A 164 -4.52 -4.78 13.59
C LEU A 164 -3.89 -5.85 12.70
N LEU A 165 -2.72 -5.55 12.12
CA LEU A 165 -1.99 -6.49 11.28
C LEU A 165 -1.62 -7.76 12.05
N GLU A 166 -1.08 -7.63 13.27
CA GLU A 166 -0.78 -8.77 14.14
C GLU A 166 -2.03 -9.63 14.40
N ASN A 167 -3.16 -8.99 14.73
CA ASN A 167 -4.43 -9.69 14.95
C ASN A 167 -4.92 -10.43 13.69
N ILE A 168 -4.77 -9.82 12.51
CA ILE A 168 -5.12 -10.42 11.23
C ILE A 168 -4.23 -11.63 10.93
N LEU A 169 -2.92 -11.55 11.17
CA LEU A 169 -1.97 -12.64 10.95
C LEU A 169 -2.25 -13.85 11.84
N GLU A 170 -2.82 -13.63 13.05
CA GLU A 170 -3.24 -14.69 13.97
C GLU A 170 -4.66 -15.20 13.71
N SER A 171 -5.44 -14.52 12.85
CA SER A 171 -6.83 -14.85 12.57
C SER A 171 -6.99 -15.80 11.39
N ASP A 172 -8.17 -16.41 11.28
CA ASP A 172 -8.57 -17.27 10.14
C ASP A 172 -9.43 -16.50 9.11
N ILE A 173 -9.19 -15.19 8.92
CA ILE A 173 -9.95 -14.45 7.90
C ILE A 173 -9.60 -14.92 6.50
N SER A 174 -10.53 -14.74 5.56
CA SER A 174 -10.33 -15.12 4.16
C SER A 174 -9.13 -14.40 3.55
N ASP A 175 -8.30 -15.13 2.79
CA ASP A 175 -7.22 -14.53 1.98
C ASP A 175 -7.72 -13.55 0.91
N ASP A 176 -9.02 -13.56 0.64
CA ASP A 176 -9.70 -12.66 -0.29
C ASP A 176 -10.24 -11.38 0.40
N CYS A 177 -10.03 -11.27 1.72
CA CYS A 177 -10.42 -10.09 2.47
C CYS A 177 -9.65 -8.86 1.99
N LEU A 178 -10.38 -7.76 1.74
CA LEU A 178 -9.80 -6.44 1.55
C LEU A 178 -9.78 -5.70 2.89
N VAL A 179 -8.66 -5.05 3.19
CA VAL A 179 -8.55 -4.19 4.37
C VAL A 179 -8.38 -2.74 3.90
N VAL A 180 -9.28 -1.86 4.30
CA VAL A 180 -9.29 -0.45 3.90
C VAL A 180 -9.12 0.43 5.11
N LEU A 181 -7.99 1.10 5.18
CA LEU A 181 -7.61 1.95 6.31
C LEU A 181 -7.37 3.38 5.85
N LEU A 182 -7.78 4.33 6.67
CA LEU A 182 -7.41 5.73 6.51
C LEU A 182 -6.18 6.01 7.37
N HIS A 183 -5.13 6.55 6.75
CA HIS A 183 -3.87 6.92 7.40
C HIS A 183 -3.59 8.41 7.26
N ARG A 184 -2.95 9.02 8.26
CA ARG A 184 -2.22 10.27 8.09
C ARG A 184 -0.79 9.93 7.67
N THR A 185 -0.41 10.35 6.45
CA THR A 185 0.89 10.00 5.85
C THR A 185 1.90 11.14 5.83
N ASP A 186 1.44 12.39 6.03
CA ASP A 186 2.30 13.58 6.11
C ASP A 186 1.65 14.64 7.05
N PRO A 187 2.26 15.01 8.20
CA PRO A 187 3.31 14.22 8.85
C PRO A 187 2.81 12.82 9.22
N PRO A 188 3.67 11.80 9.16
CA PRO A 188 3.22 10.43 9.37
C PRO A 188 2.78 10.19 10.83
N SER A 189 1.65 9.50 11.03
CA SER A 189 1.20 9.02 12.35
C SER A 189 2.02 7.82 12.83
N GLN A 190 1.72 7.29 14.02
CA GLN A 190 2.31 6.04 14.50
C GLN A 190 1.87 4.83 13.67
N SER A 191 0.63 4.84 13.18
CA SER A 191 0.07 3.80 12.30
C SER A 191 0.66 3.87 10.90
N ARG A 192 1.66 3.00 10.63
CA ARG A 192 2.40 2.98 9.36
C ARG A 192 1.78 1.99 8.37
N SER A 193 1.89 2.31 7.09
CA SER A 193 1.48 1.39 6.02
C SER A 193 2.60 0.45 5.57
N ASP A 194 3.85 0.69 6.00
CA ASP A 194 5.02 -0.07 5.53
C ASP A 194 5.09 -1.46 6.17
N SER A 195 4.64 -1.61 7.42
CA SER A 195 4.56 -2.91 8.11
C SER A 195 3.70 -3.93 7.37
N TRP A 196 2.63 -3.48 6.71
CA TRP A 196 1.79 -4.34 5.87
C TRP A 196 2.55 -4.90 4.66
N LEU A 197 3.33 -4.04 4.01
CA LEU A 197 4.17 -4.47 2.89
C LEU A 197 5.24 -5.46 3.34
N MET A 198 5.87 -5.20 4.49
CA MET A 198 6.85 -6.11 5.12
C MET A 198 6.25 -7.46 5.47
N ALA A 199 4.98 -7.50 5.85
CA ALA A 199 4.22 -8.73 6.12
C ALA A 199 3.66 -9.39 4.84
N GLY A 200 4.02 -8.92 3.65
CA GLY A 200 3.60 -9.48 2.37
C GLY A 200 2.21 -9.07 1.89
N TRP A 201 1.63 -8.01 2.44
CA TRP A 201 0.36 -7.46 1.96
C TRP A 201 0.60 -6.39 0.91
N ALA A 202 0.05 -6.59 -0.28
CA ALA A 202 0.01 -5.55 -1.31
C ALA A 202 -0.87 -4.40 -0.85
N ARG A 203 -0.58 -3.19 -1.35
CA ARG A 203 -1.32 -1.98 -0.97
C ARG A 203 -1.53 -1.04 -2.15
N ARG A 204 -2.64 -0.32 -2.14
CA ARG A 204 -2.93 0.72 -3.14
C ARG A 204 -3.68 1.88 -2.50
N THR A 205 -3.20 3.10 -2.74
CA THR A 205 -3.91 4.31 -2.31
C THR A 205 -5.13 4.51 -3.21
N LEU A 206 -6.32 4.46 -2.62
CA LEU A 206 -7.59 4.66 -3.31
C LEU A 206 -7.91 6.14 -3.46
N ARG A 207 -7.66 6.93 -2.40
CA ARG A 207 -7.93 8.37 -2.35
C ARG A 207 -6.92 9.06 -1.46
N THR A 208 -6.67 10.33 -1.79
CA THR A 208 -5.80 11.23 -1.01
C THR A 208 -6.51 12.56 -0.80
N LEU A 209 -6.34 13.14 0.38
CA LEU A 209 -6.82 14.48 0.73
C LEU A 209 -5.72 15.22 1.50
N ARG A 210 -5.53 16.49 1.20
CA ARG A 210 -4.67 17.37 1.99
C ARG A 210 -5.54 18.38 2.73
N ILE A 211 -5.40 18.43 4.05
CA ILE A 211 -6.11 19.36 4.94
C ILE A 211 -5.05 20.17 5.70
N GLY A 212 -4.86 21.42 5.31
CA GLY A 212 -3.77 22.25 5.87
C GLY A 212 -2.40 21.61 5.60
N GLU A 213 -1.69 21.24 6.64
CA GLU A 213 -0.39 20.59 6.55
C GLU A 213 -0.49 19.06 6.52
N GLU A 214 -1.65 18.50 6.87
CA GLU A 214 -1.84 17.06 6.93
C GLU A 214 -2.22 16.46 5.58
N ARG A 215 -1.66 15.30 5.28
CA ARG A 215 -2.05 14.45 4.15
C ARG A 215 -2.66 13.16 4.66
N LEU A 216 -3.93 12.94 4.31
CA LEU A 216 -4.68 11.73 4.59
C LEU A 216 -4.75 10.86 3.34
N GLU A 217 -4.55 9.56 3.51
CA GLU A 217 -4.66 8.57 2.44
C GLU A 217 -5.54 7.41 2.88
N VAL A 218 -6.48 7.02 2.03
CA VAL A 218 -7.20 5.77 2.18
C VAL A 218 -6.48 4.71 1.38
N ILE A 219 -5.97 3.70 2.08
CA ILE A 219 -5.15 2.63 1.50
C ILE A 219 -5.92 1.31 1.61
N CYS A 220 -6.02 0.60 0.50
CA CYS A 220 -6.54 -0.76 0.44
C CYS A 220 -5.38 -1.74 0.46
N TYR A 221 -5.49 -2.78 1.28
CA TYR A 221 -4.52 -3.86 1.42
C TYR A 221 -5.17 -5.20 1.05
N TRP A 222 -4.37 -6.09 0.45
CA TRP A 222 -4.79 -7.45 0.09
C TRP A 222 -3.60 -8.40 0.04
N LYS A 223 -3.86 -9.71 0.13
CA LYS A 223 -2.84 -10.74 -0.10
C LYS A 223 -2.64 -10.97 -1.60
N PRO A 224 -1.41 -10.84 -2.14
CA PRO A 224 -1.13 -11.09 -3.54
C PRO A 224 -1.61 -12.46 -4.00
N ALA A 225 -2.20 -12.54 -5.20
CA ALA A 225 -2.76 -13.76 -5.77
C ALA A 225 -3.74 -14.51 -4.84
N GLY A 226 -4.49 -13.79 -3.99
CA GLY A 226 -5.39 -14.41 -3.01
C GLY A 226 -4.66 -15.33 -2.03
N GLY A 227 -3.44 -14.98 -1.62
CA GLY A 227 -2.64 -15.76 -0.66
C GLY A 227 -1.98 -17.01 -1.21
N ILE A 228 -2.15 -17.34 -2.50
CA ILE A 228 -1.47 -18.49 -3.13
C ILE A 228 0.04 -18.24 -3.14
N GLY A 229 0.84 -19.19 -2.66
CA GLY A 229 2.30 -19.12 -2.67
C GLY A 229 2.93 -19.29 -4.06
N PRO A 230 4.24 -19.05 -4.24
CA PRO A 230 4.96 -19.30 -5.48
C PRO A 230 5.16 -20.79 -5.74
N LEU A 231 5.37 -21.17 -7.00
CA LEU A 231 5.98 -22.45 -7.32
C LEU A 231 7.47 -22.37 -6.94
N VAL A 232 7.88 -23.14 -5.93
CA VAL A 232 9.28 -23.21 -5.51
C VAL A 232 9.97 -24.35 -6.25
N ILE A 233 11.11 -24.07 -6.89
CA ILE A 233 11.93 -25.03 -7.62
C ILE A 233 13.33 -25.06 -6.99
N GLU A 234 13.86 -26.23 -6.69
CA GLU A 234 15.17 -26.38 -6.04
C GLU A 234 16.28 -25.84 -6.96
N GLU A 235 16.25 -26.21 -8.24
CA GLU A 235 17.25 -25.81 -9.24
C GLU A 235 16.63 -25.65 -10.61
N CYS A 236 17.00 -24.60 -11.34
CA CYS A 236 16.66 -24.40 -12.74
C CYS A 236 17.74 -23.57 -13.45
N ASP A 237 17.76 -23.63 -14.79
CA ASP A 237 18.61 -22.75 -15.59
C ASP A 237 18.15 -21.31 -15.46
N SER A 238 16.85 -21.04 -15.62
CA SER A 238 16.28 -19.70 -15.53
C SER A 238 14.80 -19.74 -15.12
N THR A 239 14.44 -18.99 -14.07
CA THR A 239 13.05 -18.82 -13.64
C THR A 239 12.16 -18.22 -14.74
N MET A 240 12.72 -17.43 -15.68
CA MET A 240 12.02 -16.91 -16.86
C MET A 240 11.58 -18.05 -17.81
N ASP A 241 12.39 -19.08 -17.97
CA ASP A 241 12.06 -20.23 -18.83
C ASP A 241 11.03 -21.14 -18.15
N GLU A 242 11.14 -21.33 -16.85
CA GLU A 242 10.15 -22.07 -16.07
C GLU A 242 8.80 -21.36 -16.09
N ALA A 243 8.79 -20.04 -15.93
CA ALA A 243 7.57 -19.24 -15.97
C ALA A 243 6.83 -19.34 -17.32
N ARG A 244 7.55 -19.56 -18.44
CA ARG A 244 6.91 -19.80 -19.76
C ARG A 244 6.18 -21.13 -19.86
N ARG A 245 6.41 -22.06 -18.94
CA ARG A 245 5.76 -23.39 -18.91
C ARG A 245 4.52 -23.41 -18.01
N MET A 246 4.27 -22.33 -17.28
CA MET A 246 3.11 -22.23 -16.38
C MET A 246 1.86 -21.79 -17.15
N ASP A 247 0.70 -21.93 -16.47
CA ASP A 247 -0.56 -21.38 -16.95
C ASP A 247 -0.48 -19.85 -17.03
N GLU A 248 -0.69 -19.31 -18.21
CA GLU A 248 -0.57 -17.89 -18.51
C GLU A 248 -1.87 -17.09 -18.20
N SER A 249 -2.93 -17.78 -17.82
CA SER A 249 -4.22 -17.14 -17.52
C SER A 249 -4.28 -16.47 -16.14
N GLN A 250 -3.31 -16.71 -15.27
CA GLN A 250 -3.33 -16.27 -13.87
C GLN A 250 -2.02 -15.59 -13.47
N TRP A 251 -2.10 -14.75 -12.43
CA TRP A 251 -0.95 -14.22 -11.71
C TRP A 251 -0.14 -15.37 -11.12
N SER A 252 0.97 -15.74 -11.73
CA SER A 252 1.79 -16.87 -11.32
C SER A 252 3.23 -16.46 -10.99
N ARG A 253 3.88 -17.17 -10.08
CA ARG A 253 5.24 -16.88 -9.61
C ARG A 253 6.06 -18.16 -9.55
N VAL A 254 7.30 -18.07 -10.04
CA VAL A 254 8.32 -19.14 -9.95
C VAL A 254 9.50 -18.61 -9.17
N LEU A 255 9.77 -19.21 -8.01
CA LEU A 255 10.92 -18.94 -7.17
C LEU A 255 11.91 -20.11 -7.29
N SER A 256 13.16 -19.83 -7.64
CA SER A 256 14.23 -20.83 -7.65
C SER A 256 15.16 -20.64 -6.46
N LEU A 257 15.51 -21.74 -5.79
CA LEU A 257 16.51 -21.73 -4.73
C LEU A 257 17.92 -21.64 -5.31
N ASN A 258 18.14 -22.21 -6.54
CA ASN A 258 19.40 -22.14 -7.26
C ASN A 258 19.13 -21.92 -8.76
N GLN A 259 19.70 -20.87 -9.34
CA GLN A 259 19.55 -20.56 -10.75
C GLN A 259 20.91 -20.58 -11.46
N GLY A 260 21.09 -21.50 -12.43
CA GLY A 260 22.37 -21.76 -13.08
C GLY A 260 22.70 -20.83 -14.24
N ALA A 261 21.70 -20.32 -14.99
CA ALA A 261 21.86 -19.51 -16.17
C ALA A 261 20.92 -18.29 -16.16
N GLY A 262 21.02 -17.48 -15.09
CA GLY A 262 20.24 -16.27 -14.95
C GLY A 262 20.48 -15.28 -16.09
N ARG A 263 19.44 -14.54 -16.47
CA ARG A 263 19.47 -13.59 -17.59
C ARG A 263 19.47 -12.16 -17.09
N GLY A 264 20.31 -11.35 -17.71
CA GLY A 264 20.29 -9.90 -17.61
C GLY A 264 19.82 -9.25 -18.90
N ARG A 265 19.81 -7.93 -18.93
CA ARG A 265 19.45 -7.14 -20.12
C ARG A 265 20.42 -7.37 -21.28
N ARG A 266 19.91 -7.28 -22.52
CA ARG A 266 20.72 -7.36 -23.76
C ARG A 266 21.59 -8.62 -23.86
N GLY A 267 21.13 -9.73 -23.25
CA GLY A 267 21.85 -11.01 -23.29
C GLY A 267 23.01 -11.12 -22.31
N SER A 268 23.16 -10.19 -21.38
CA SER A 268 24.11 -10.35 -20.27
C SER A 268 23.67 -11.51 -19.37
N LYS A 269 24.65 -12.18 -18.76
CA LYS A 269 24.40 -13.22 -17.78
C LYS A 269 24.19 -12.60 -16.40
N TRP A 270 23.21 -13.08 -15.68
CA TRP A 270 23.07 -12.83 -14.24
C TRP A 270 23.77 -13.97 -13.48
N GLU A 271 24.83 -13.65 -12.77
CA GLU A 271 25.53 -14.61 -11.93
C GLU A 271 24.86 -14.65 -10.57
N THR A 272 24.36 -15.84 -10.21
CA THR A 272 23.66 -16.06 -8.95
C THR A 272 24.69 -16.47 -7.91
N ILE A 273 24.64 -15.81 -6.73
CA ILE A 273 25.38 -16.22 -5.53
C ILE A 273 24.51 -17.21 -4.77
N ASP A 274 25.14 -18.15 -4.05
CA ASP A 274 24.42 -19.10 -3.20
C ASP A 274 23.45 -18.38 -2.25
N GLY A 275 22.20 -18.84 -2.23
CA GLY A 275 21.13 -18.25 -1.43
C GLY A 275 20.51 -16.96 -1.99
N ALA A 276 20.95 -16.51 -3.19
CA ALA A 276 20.31 -15.35 -3.81
C ALA A 276 18.84 -15.60 -4.14
N PHE A 277 18.05 -14.56 -4.07
CA PHE A 277 16.67 -14.55 -4.53
C PHE A 277 16.62 -14.49 -6.06
N ALA A 278 15.88 -15.42 -6.67
CA ALA A 278 15.60 -15.41 -8.11
C ALA A 278 14.15 -15.84 -8.33
N CYS A 279 13.32 -14.90 -8.74
CA CYS A 279 11.89 -15.16 -8.97
C CYS A 279 11.41 -14.49 -10.27
N THR A 280 10.44 -15.13 -10.93
CA THR A 280 9.74 -14.58 -12.10
C THR A 280 8.25 -14.60 -11.88
N TRP A 281 7.61 -13.45 -12.11
CA TRP A 281 6.17 -13.25 -12.17
C TRP A 281 5.69 -13.34 -13.62
N SER A 282 4.65 -14.14 -13.88
CA SER A 282 3.88 -14.08 -15.12
C SER A 282 2.58 -13.36 -14.83
N ILE A 283 2.38 -12.24 -15.51
CA ILE A 283 1.30 -11.29 -15.25
C ILE A 283 0.46 -11.16 -16.52
N PRO A 284 -0.79 -11.67 -16.53
CA PRO A 284 -1.72 -11.41 -17.63
C PRO A 284 -2.03 -9.91 -17.72
N PHE A 285 -2.10 -9.38 -18.91
CA PHE A 285 -2.53 -8.00 -19.11
C PHE A 285 -3.53 -7.87 -20.26
N ALA A 286 -4.45 -6.91 -20.15
CA ALA A 286 -5.40 -6.62 -21.20
C ALA A 286 -4.77 -5.70 -22.27
N ASP A 287 -5.02 -5.98 -23.51
CA ASP A 287 -4.33 -5.54 -24.72
C ASP A 287 -4.16 -4.05 -25.00
N SER A 288 -4.84 -3.15 -24.31
CA SER A 288 -4.98 -1.80 -24.86
C SER A 288 -4.11 -0.71 -24.25
N ASN A 289 -3.52 -0.95 -23.08
CA ASN A 289 -2.81 0.09 -22.32
C ASN A 289 -1.48 -0.39 -21.75
N LEU A 290 -0.68 -1.06 -22.55
CA LEU A 290 0.65 -1.49 -22.12
C LEU A 290 1.51 -0.29 -21.77
N ILE A 291 1.70 -0.09 -20.49
CA ILE A 291 2.79 0.75 -19.98
C ILE A 291 4.08 0.18 -20.53
N LYS A 292 4.89 1.03 -21.13
CA LYS A 292 6.09 0.55 -21.85
C LYS A 292 7.04 -0.19 -20.91
N PRO A 293 7.64 -1.31 -21.34
CA PRO A 293 8.49 -2.15 -20.48
C PRO A 293 9.62 -1.40 -19.77
N GLY A 294 10.20 -0.37 -20.40
CA GLY A 294 11.24 0.46 -19.78
C GLY A 294 10.75 1.24 -18.56
N LEU A 295 9.54 1.81 -18.64
CA LEU A 295 8.93 2.53 -17.54
C LEU A 295 8.54 1.56 -16.41
N LEU A 296 7.90 0.43 -16.73
CA LEU A 296 7.56 -0.60 -15.75
C LEU A 296 8.80 -1.14 -15.04
N GLN A 297 9.89 -1.33 -15.73
CA GLN A 297 11.14 -1.82 -15.17
C GLN A 297 11.68 -0.86 -14.10
N THR A 298 11.66 0.44 -14.38
CA THR A 298 12.10 1.47 -13.45
C THR A 298 11.14 1.61 -12.27
N SER A 299 9.82 1.57 -12.50
CA SER A 299 8.83 1.70 -11.43
C SER A 299 8.86 0.51 -10.46
N ILE A 300 8.99 -0.71 -10.98
CA ILE A 300 9.15 -1.91 -10.15
C ILE A 300 10.46 -1.83 -9.35
N GLY A 301 11.57 -1.41 -10.00
CA GLY A 301 12.84 -1.19 -9.32
C GLY A 301 12.73 -0.18 -8.19
N THR A 302 12.03 0.93 -8.42
CA THR A 302 11.76 1.94 -7.39
C THR A 302 10.91 1.40 -6.24
N ALA A 303 9.85 0.62 -6.53
CA ALA A 303 9.01 0.04 -5.49
C ALA A 303 9.78 -0.95 -4.63
N ILE A 304 10.54 -1.86 -5.24
CA ILE A 304 11.35 -2.86 -4.54
C ILE A 304 12.48 -2.19 -3.74
N SER A 305 13.18 -1.20 -4.33
CA SER A 305 14.25 -0.49 -3.61
C SER A 305 13.73 0.25 -2.38
N ALA A 306 12.57 0.90 -2.49
CA ALA A 306 11.92 1.54 -1.36
C ALA A 306 11.53 0.55 -0.26
N ALA A 307 11.07 -0.65 -0.63
CA ALA A 307 10.67 -1.70 0.30
C ALA A 307 11.88 -2.33 1.02
N ILE A 308 13.00 -2.55 0.32
CA ILE A 308 14.24 -3.08 0.89
C ILE A 308 15.00 -2.00 1.69
N GLY A 309 14.84 -0.71 1.35
CA GLY A 309 15.61 0.39 1.93
C GLY A 309 16.89 0.71 1.14
N CYS A 310 17.03 0.25 -0.10
CA CYS A 310 18.16 0.51 -0.99
C CYS A 310 17.83 1.56 -2.06
N GLU A 311 18.70 1.80 -3.03
CA GLU A 311 18.51 2.73 -4.12
C GLU A 311 18.13 2.01 -5.44
N CYS A 312 17.37 2.68 -6.29
CA CYS A 312 17.13 2.22 -7.66
C CYS A 312 17.99 3.04 -8.64
N LYS A 313 18.97 2.39 -9.27
CA LYS A 313 19.71 2.96 -10.38
C LYS A 313 18.97 2.70 -11.69
N TRP A 314 18.61 3.78 -12.38
CA TRP A 314 17.97 3.68 -13.68
C TRP A 314 18.78 2.81 -14.66
N PRO A 315 18.13 1.93 -15.41
CA PRO A 315 16.67 1.71 -15.44
C PRO A 315 16.21 0.55 -14.53
N ASN A 316 17.08 -0.26 -13.94
CA ASN A 316 16.67 -1.55 -13.40
C ASN A 316 17.58 -2.17 -12.33
N ASP A 317 18.63 -1.48 -11.92
CA ASP A 317 19.55 -2.02 -10.92
C ASP A 317 19.13 -1.59 -9.51
N LEU A 318 19.16 -2.53 -8.58
CA LEU A 318 19.08 -2.27 -7.15
C LEU A 318 20.52 -2.11 -6.63
N ILE A 319 20.80 -1.00 -5.95
CA ILE A 319 22.14 -0.64 -5.50
C ILE A 319 22.15 -0.11 -4.08
N THR A 320 23.29 -0.15 -3.42
CA THR A 320 23.54 0.62 -2.19
C THR A 320 23.66 2.11 -2.49
N GLU A 321 23.68 2.96 -1.48
CA GLU A 321 23.96 4.41 -1.65
C GLU A 321 25.35 4.67 -2.29
N SER A 322 26.34 3.80 -2.04
CA SER A 322 27.66 3.87 -2.67
C SER A 322 27.71 3.30 -4.10
N GLY A 323 26.58 2.87 -4.67
CA GLY A 323 26.49 2.34 -6.03
C GLY A 323 26.85 0.86 -6.19
N VAL A 324 27.05 0.12 -5.10
CA VAL A 324 27.31 -1.34 -5.16
C VAL A 324 26.01 -2.07 -5.47
N LYS A 325 26.06 -2.99 -6.43
CA LYS A 325 24.87 -3.69 -6.93
C LYS A 325 24.39 -4.77 -5.98
N LEU A 326 23.09 -4.72 -5.61
CA LEU A 326 22.37 -5.79 -4.89
C LEU A 326 21.68 -6.73 -5.82
N GLY A 327 21.06 -6.20 -6.88
CA GLY A 327 20.12 -6.94 -7.67
C GLY A 327 19.71 -6.24 -8.95
N GLY A 328 18.69 -6.77 -9.61
CA GLY A 328 18.15 -6.15 -10.80
C GLY A 328 16.83 -6.75 -11.25
N ILE A 329 16.13 -5.98 -12.08
CA ILE A 329 14.83 -6.33 -12.65
C ILE A 329 14.98 -6.53 -14.16
N LEU A 330 14.38 -7.59 -14.68
CA LEU A 330 14.31 -7.87 -16.11
C LEU A 330 12.84 -8.03 -16.51
N ILE A 331 12.39 -7.28 -17.52
CA ILE A 331 11.06 -7.43 -18.08
C ILE A 331 11.15 -8.02 -19.48
N GLU A 332 10.40 -9.08 -19.72
CA GLU A 332 10.12 -9.63 -21.03
C GLU A 332 8.61 -9.51 -21.31
N SER A 333 8.26 -8.97 -22.46
CA SER A 333 6.87 -8.89 -22.92
C SER A 333 6.75 -9.60 -24.26
N SER A 334 5.68 -10.38 -24.40
CA SER A 334 5.29 -10.97 -25.69
C SER A 334 3.96 -10.36 -26.09
N THR A 335 3.94 -9.67 -27.24
CA THR A 335 2.70 -9.09 -27.78
C THR A 335 1.75 -10.17 -28.31
N SER A 336 2.26 -11.37 -28.59
CA SER A 336 1.46 -12.50 -29.06
C SER A 336 0.79 -13.28 -27.93
N GLU A 337 1.29 -13.15 -26.69
CA GLU A 337 0.85 -13.95 -25.54
C GLU A 337 0.05 -13.15 -24.52
N SER A 338 -0.05 -11.82 -24.65
CA SER A 338 -0.69 -10.91 -23.68
C SER A 338 -0.18 -11.13 -22.23
N ILE A 339 1.11 -11.44 -22.11
CA ILE A 339 1.79 -11.73 -20.84
C ILE A 339 3.01 -10.86 -20.66
N LEU A 340 3.11 -10.30 -19.47
CA LEU A 340 4.29 -9.64 -18.97
C LEU A 340 5.03 -10.59 -18.02
N ARG A 341 6.31 -10.84 -18.28
CA ARG A 341 7.17 -11.58 -17.34
C ARG A 341 8.15 -10.63 -16.68
N VAL A 342 8.11 -10.61 -15.35
CA VAL A 342 8.97 -9.77 -14.53
C VAL A 342 9.90 -10.69 -13.76
N GLY A 343 11.19 -10.70 -14.12
CA GLY A 343 12.24 -11.40 -13.38
C GLY A 343 12.91 -10.45 -12.40
N VAL A 344 13.08 -10.89 -11.16
CA VAL A 344 13.81 -10.17 -10.12
C VAL A 344 14.89 -11.08 -9.55
N GLY A 345 16.13 -10.58 -9.54
CA GLY A 345 17.26 -11.20 -8.87
C GLY A 345 17.84 -10.27 -7.82
N VAL A 346 18.03 -10.75 -6.59
CA VAL A 346 18.64 -9.99 -5.49
C VAL A 346 19.60 -10.89 -4.74
N ASN A 347 20.83 -10.43 -4.48
CA ASN A 347 21.79 -11.18 -3.69
C ASN A 347 21.37 -11.20 -2.21
N ARG A 348 21.66 -12.31 -1.53
CA ARG A 348 21.43 -12.44 -0.09
C ARG A 348 22.52 -11.73 0.70
N ASP A 349 23.74 -12.08 0.43
CA ASP A 349 24.94 -11.65 1.15
C ASP A 349 25.78 -10.73 0.27
N SER A 350 26.57 -9.90 0.91
CA SER A 350 27.63 -9.14 0.24
C SER A 350 28.81 -10.04 -0.04
N ALA A 351 29.31 -10.00 -1.26
CA ALA A 351 30.41 -10.87 -1.70
C ALA A 351 31.27 -10.18 -2.77
N ALA A 352 32.41 -10.81 -3.08
CA ALA A 352 33.22 -10.47 -4.24
C ALA A 352 33.03 -11.55 -5.32
N ILE A 353 32.59 -11.15 -6.51
CA ILE A 353 32.50 -12.01 -7.68
C ILE A 353 33.57 -11.52 -8.66
N GLU A 354 34.57 -12.34 -8.96
CA GLU A 354 35.66 -12.01 -9.92
C GLU A 354 36.33 -10.63 -9.70
N GLU A 355 36.50 -10.12 -8.53
CA GLU A 355 37.00 -8.78 -8.18
C GLU A 355 35.93 -7.67 -8.15
N ILE A 356 34.66 -7.95 -8.50
CA ILE A 356 33.56 -7.00 -8.38
C ILE A 356 32.84 -7.23 -7.07
N MET A 357 32.74 -6.17 -6.24
CA MET A 357 31.94 -6.22 -5.02
C MET A 357 30.46 -6.14 -5.36
N VAL A 358 29.66 -7.01 -4.74
CA VAL A 358 28.21 -6.96 -4.75
C VAL A 358 27.69 -6.86 -3.34
N ALA A 359 26.54 -6.24 -3.16
CA ALA A 359 25.83 -6.12 -1.90
C ALA A 359 24.69 -7.15 -1.84
N GLY A 360 24.16 -7.39 -0.66
CA GLY A 360 23.01 -8.26 -0.44
C GLY A 360 21.92 -7.62 0.42
N TRP A 361 20.70 -8.21 0.41
CA TRP A 361 19.58 -7.66 1.18
C TRP A 361 19.79 -7.70 2.69
N LEU A 362 20.64 -8.62 3.20
CA LEU A 362 20.94 -8.69 4.63
C LEU A 362 21.64 -7.45 5.19
N GLU A 363 22.20 -6.58 4.32
CA GLU A 363 22.73 -5.27 4.76
C GLU A 363 21.61 -4.32 5.22
N PHE A 364 20.41 -4.49 4.70
CA PHE A 364 19.25 -3.61 4.93
C PHE A 364 18.19 -4.28 5.82
N LEU A 365 18.02 -5.58 5.68
CA LEU A 365 16.99 -6.40 6.30
C LEU A 365 17.62 -7.67 6.90
N PRO A 366 18.41 -7.54 7.98
CA PRO A 366 19.26 -8.62 8.51
C PRO A 366 18.48 -9.83 9.05
N GLU A 367 17.22 -9.65 9.44
CA GLU A 367 16.38 -10.72 10.00
C GLU A 367 15.52 -11.43 8.93
N MET A 368 15.57 -10.98 7.66
CA MET A 368 14.71 -11.55 6.60
C MET A 368 15.33 -12.75 5.91
N GLU A 369 14.61 -13.84 5.92
CA GLU A 369 14.92 -15.03 5.15
C GLU A 369 14.35 -14.95 3.71
N LEU A 370 14.66 -15.97 2.88
CA LEU A 370 14.28 -15.98 1.46
C LEU A 370 12.77 -15.80 1.22
N MET A 371 11.92 -16.43 2.04
CA MET A 371 10.48 -16.33 1.86
C MET A 371 9.92 -14.99 2.34
N ASP A 372 10.56 -14.32 3.28
CA ASP A 372 10.19 -12.97 3.71
C ASP A 372 10.51 -11.96 2.62
N ILE A 373 11.68 -12.08 1.98
CA ILE A 373 12.05 -11.27 0.80
C ILE A 373 11.10 -11.55 -0.38
N PHE A 374 10.71 -12.83 -0.58
CA PHE A 374 9.69 -13.15 -1.59
C PHE A 374 8.37 -12.41 -1.29
N ALA A 375 7.87 -12.50 -0.07
CA ALA A 375 6.62 -11.86 0.33
C ALA A 375 6.66 -10.33 0.13
N LEU A 376 7.76 -9.69 0.53
CA LEU A 376 7.99 -8.26 0.36
C LEU A 376 8.02 -7.83 -1.12
N VAL A 377 8.75 -8.58 -1.96
CA VAL A 377 8.87 -8.28 -3.39
C VAL A 377 7.56 -8.58 -4.12
N ASP A 378 6.88 -9.70 -3.79
CA ASP A 378 5.56 -10.05 -4.34
C ASP A 378 4.52 -8.97 -4.04
N ALA A 379 4.44 -8.54 -2.79
CA ALA A 379 3.56 -7.44 -2.37
C ALA A 379 3.89 -6.12 -3.09
N SER A 380 5.17 -5.80 -3.28
CA SER A 380 5.61 -4.59 -3.98
C SER A 380 5.18 -4.60 -5.45
N ILE A 381 5.36 -5.73 -6.15
CA ILE A 381 4.95 -5.90 -7.56
C ILE A 381 3.43 -5.93 -7.67
N ALA A 382 2.74 -6.66 -6.78
CA ALA A 382 1.29 -6.76 -6.77
C ALA A 382 0.62 -5.39 -6.55
N SER A 383 1.17 -4.56 -5.67
CA SER A 383 0.69 -3.20 -5.43
C SER A 383 0.60 -2.36 -6.71
N LEU A 384 1.52 -2.59 -7.65
CA LEU A 384 1.58 -1.87 -8.92
C LEU A 384 0.79 -2.55 -10.05
N LEU A 385 0.89 -3.86 -10.16
CA LEU A 385 0.55 -4.57 -11.39
C LEU A 385 -0.59 -5.59 -11.24
N GLU A 386 -0.89 -6.06 -10.02
CA GLU A 386 -1.98 -7.03 -9.86
C GLU A 386 -3.31 -6.39 -10.25
N SER A 387 -3.93 -6.94 -11.28
CA SER A 387 -5.28 -6.56 -11.67
C SER A 387 -6.27 -7.32 -10.82
N LYS A 388 -6.91 -6.61 -9.89
CA LYS A 388 -8.05 -7.13 -9.12
C LYS A 388 -9.31 -6.41 -9.60
N GLU A 389 -10.34 -7.17 -9.97
CA GLU A 389 -11.62 -6.60 -10.39
C GLU A 389 -12.24 -5.73 -9.29
N ASP A 390 -11.93 -6.05 -8.03
CA ASP A 390 -12.46 -5.40 -6.83
C ASP A 390 -11.85 -4.02 -6.55
N ILE A 391 -10.66 -3.70 -7.09
CA ILE A 391 -9.88 -2.52 -6.72
C ILE A 391 -9.48 -1.72 -7.97
N PRO A 392 -9.62 -0.38 -7.96
CA PRO A 392 -9.14 0.45 -9.06
C PRO A 392 -7.67 0.19 -9.41
N GLY A 393 -7.36 0.09 -10.70
CA GLY A 393 -5.99 -0.08 -11.19
C GLY A 393 -5.11 1.16 -10.93
N VAL A 394 -3.78 0.97 -11.00
CA VAL A 394 -2.82 2.08 -10.95
C VAL A 394 -2.82 2.79 -12.30
N SER A 395 -2.87 4.12 -12.29
CA SER A 395 -2.83 4.90 -13.54
C SER A 395 -1.42 4.98 -14.12
N GLU A 396 -1.31 5.24 -15.43
CA GLU A 396 -0.02 5.48 -16.09
C GLU A 396 0.73 6.67 -15.43
N SER A 397 0.01 7.72 -15.05
CA SER A 397 0.60 8.87 -14.37
C SER A 397 1.21 8.53 -13.01
N ASP A 398 0.62 7.59 -12.25
CA ASP A 398 1.16 7.14 -10.98
C ASP A 398 2.45 6.33 -11.18
N ILE A 399 2.50 5.50 -12.22
CA ILE A 399 3.69 4.73 -12.60
C ILE A 399 4.83 5.66 -13.02
N VAL A 400 4.54 6.68 -13.86
CA VAL A 400 5.52 7.72 -14.24
C VAL A 400 6.01 8.45 -13.00
N GLY A 401 5.09 8.89 -12.14
CA GLY A 401 5.41 9.59 -10.89
C GLY A 401 6.29 8.77 -9.96
N LEU A 402 6.02 7.47 -9.81
CA LEU A 402 6.83 6.57 -9.00
C LEU A 402 8.24 6.41 -9.57
N SER A 403 8.37 6.18 -10.89
CA SER A 403 9.66 6.05 -11.56
C SER A 403 10.50 7.32 -11.40
N TRP A 404 9.88 8.48 -11.57
CA TRP A 404 10.54 9.77 -11.37
C TRP A 404 10.95 9.99 -9.92
N LYS A 405 10.10 9.62 -8.96
CA LYS A 405 10.39 9.76 -7.52
C LYS A 405 11.67 9.00 -7.12
N GLY A 406 11.83 7.76 -7.59
CA GLY A 406 13.03 6.97 -7.34
C GLY A 406 14.29 7.65 -7.88
N LEU A 407 14.26 8.07 -9.15
CA LEU A 407 15.37 8.78 -9.76
C LEU A 407 15.67 10.11 -9.06
N ALA A 408 14.65 10.93 -8.76
CA ALA A 408 14.80 12.20 -8.08
C ALA A 408 15.39 12.06 -6.68
N ASN A 409 15.08 10.97 -5.96
CA ASN A 409 15.69 10.68 -4.67
C ASN A 409 17.22 10.49 -4.79
N SER A 410 17.69 9.65 -5.74
CA SER A 410 19.11 9.47 -6.00
C SER A 410 19.81 10.78 -6.43
N LEU A 411 19.16 11.56 -7.31
CA LEU A 411 19.68 12.86 -7.75
C LEU A 411 19.81 13.87 -6.59
N SER A 412 18.83 13.87 -5.68
CA SER A 412 18.84 14.77 -4.51
C SER A 412 19.99 14.47 -3.54
N LYS A 413 20.44 13.23 -3.50
CA LYS A 413 21.61 12.79 -2.72
C LYS A 413 22.96 13.11 -3.40
N GLY A 414 22.96 13.63 -4.62
CA GLY A 414 24.15 14.05 -5.34
C GLY A 414 24.59 13.12 -6.47
N THR A 415 23.85 12.04 -6.75
CA THR A 415 24.12 11.16 -7.90
C THR A 415 24.15 11.95 -9.21
N ARG A 416 25.12 11.69 -10.05
CA ARG A 416 25.31 12.33 -11.36
C ARG A 416 25.52 11.29 -12.45
N ILE A 417 25.38 11.75 -13.70
CA ILE A 417 25.74 10.96 -14.88
C ILE A 417 26.87 11.62 -15.63
N ARG A 418 27.73 10.77 -16.19
CA ARG A 418 28.77 11.16 -17.14
C ARG A 418 28.48 10.55 -18.50
N LEU A 419 28.64 11.35 -19.57
CA LEU A 419 28.50 10.92 -20.96
C LEU A 419 29.80 11.27 -21.71
N GLY A 420 30.73 10.30 -21.79
CA GLY A 420 32.07 10.58 -22.25
C GLY A 420 32.83 11.56 -21.38
N GLU A 421 33.19 12.74 -21.90
CA GLU A 421 33.89 13.77 -21.14
C GLU A 421 32.97 14.80 -20.47
N THR A 422 31.66 14.70 -20.66
CA THR A 422 30.68 15.68 -20.20
C THR A 422 29.85 15.18 -19.00
N LEU A 423 29.30 16.14 -18.26
CA LEU A 423 28.41 15.91 -17.10
C LEU A 423 27.03 16.53 -17.38
N PRO A 424 26.20 15.89 -18.21
CA PRO A 424 24.87 16.42 -18.50
C PRO A 424 23.96 16.37 -17.26
N ARG A 425 22.97 17.23 -17.25
CA ARG A 425 21.94 17.25 -16.20
C ARG A 425 20.78 16.37 -16.60
N ILE A 426 20.35 15.47 -15.73
CA ILE A 426 19.06 14.80 -15.88
C ILE A 426 17.96 15.81 -15.53
N VAL A 427 17.01 16.00 -16.45
CA VAL A 427 15.92 16.99 -16.32
C VAL A 427 14.54 16.35 -16.36
N GLY A 428 14.45 15.08 -16.77
CA GLY A 428 13.17 14.39 -16.86
C GLY A 428 13.28 12.92 -17.21
N MET A 429 12.12 12.30 -17.30
CA MET A 429 11.91 10.95 -17.84
C MET A 429 10.65 10.98 -18.68
N ASP A 430 10.72 10.42 -19.88
CA ASP A 430 9.55 10.34 -20.75
C ASP A 430 8.63 9.15 -20.39
N ASN A 431 7.45 9.11 -20.99
CA ASN A 431 6.47 8.03 -20.79
C ASN A 431 6.94 6.65 -21.28
N SER A 432 8.16 6.55 -21.83
CA SER A 432 8.78 5.27 -22.18
C SER A 432 9.86 4.85 -21.19
N GLY A 433 10.07 5.65 -20.14
CA GLY A 433 11.11 5.42 -19.12
C GLY A 433 12.51 5.79 -19.62
N ARG A 434 12.65 6.61 -20.69
CA ARG A 434 13.94 7.11 -21.17
C ARG A 434 14.30 8.40 -20.48
N LEU A 435 15.60 8.60 -20.21
CA LEU A 435 16.05 9.82 -19.55
C LEU A 435 16.08 11.01 -20.50
N GLU A 436 15.58 12.14 -20.03
CA GLU A 436 15.73 13.43 -20.66
C GLU A 436 16.91 14.16 -20.00
N ILE A 437 17.87 14.57 -20.80
CA ILE A 437 19.06 15.28 -20.33
C ILE A 437 19.22 16.64 -20.99
N GLU A 438 19.86 17.55 -20.28
CA GLU A 438 20.26 18.86 -20.76
C GLU A 438 21.79 18.96 -20.72
N GLU A 439 22.40 19.43 -21.83
CA GLU A 439 23.81 19.70 -21.96
C GLU A 439 24.01 21.00 -22.73
N SER A 440 24.59 22.01 -22.11
CA SER A 440 24.92 23.29 -22.74
C SER A 440 23.73 23.96 -23.47
N GLY A 441 22.53 23.87 -22.89
CA GLY A 441 21.29 24.41 -23.47
C GLY A 441 20.59 23.52 -24.48
N ASN A 442 21.14 22.35 -24.79
CA ASN A 442 20.52 21.38 -25.70
C ASN A 442 19.86 20.22 -24.90
N PHE A 443 18.67 19.84 -25.33
CA PHE A 443 17.93 18.72 -24.74
C PHE A 443 18.05 17.49 -25.64
N SER A 444 18.27 16.34 -25.04
CA SER A 444 18.30 15.06 -25.74
C SER A 444 17.72 13.93 -24.88
N ILE A 445 17.34 12.84 -25.53
CA ILE A 445 16.77 11.65 -24.89
C ILE A 445 17.79 10.52 -24.94
N ILE A 446 18.01 9.86 -23.79
CA ILE A 446 18.90 8.71 -23.69
C ILE A 446 18.07 7.46 -23.42
N ASP A 447 18.23 6.48 -24.26
CA ASP A 447 17.67 5.12 -24.15
C ASP A 447 18.76 4.05 -23.95
N GLU A 448 20.02 4.40 -24.11
CA GLU A 448 21.17 3.50 -24.03
C GLU A 448 21.93 3.67 -22.72
N VAL A 449 21.73 2.72 -21.79
CA VAL A 449 22.45 2.68 -20.49
C VAL A 449 23.96 2.55 -20.66
N GLY A 450 24.43 1.84 -21.69
CA GLY A 450 25.85 1.53 -21.91
C GLY A 450 26.74 2.74 -22.24
N ARG A 451 26.14 3.91 -22.45
CA ARG A 451 26.85 5.17 -22.66
C ARG A 451 26.96 6.02 -21.39
N LEU A 452 26.23 5.66 -20.32
CA LEU A 452 26.17 6.43 -19.09
C LEU A 452 27.05 5.80 -18.01
N GLU A 453 27.94 6.58 -17.47
CA GLU A 453 28.62 6.28 -16.22
C GLU A 453 27.91 7.00 -15.09
N TRP A 454 27.61 6.26 -14.01
CA TRP A 454 26.96 6.81 -12.84
C TRP A 454 27.97 7.08 -11.75
N GLU A 455 27.96 8.28 -11.21
CA GLU A 455 28.77 8.70 -10.07
C GLU A 455 27.84 8.85 -8.86
N PHE A 456 28.12 8.08 -7.80
CA PHE A 456 27.36 8.08 -6.53
C PHE A 456 28.18 8.80 -5.47
N TYR A 457 27.52 9.40 -4.47
CA TYR A 457 28.13 10.13 -3.39
C TYR A 457 27.95 9.44 -2.05
#